data_a0dad227179a7cd1f7ac08da37078a88
#
_entry.id   a0dad227179a7cd1f7ac08da37078a88
#
_cell.length_a   1.000
_cell.length_b   1.000
_cell.length_c   1.000
_cell.angle_alpha   90.00
_cell.angle_beta   90.00
_cell.angle_gamma   90.00
#
_symmetry.space_group_name_H-M   'P 1'
#
loop_
_entity.id
_entity.type
_entity.pdbx_description
1 polymer ?
#
loop_
_entity_poly.entity_id
_entity_poly.type
_entity_poly.pdbx_seq_one_letter_code
_entity_poly.pdbx_strand_id
1 'polypeptide(L)'
;MTGATARKFAGGGTVAFVLQTVSAVLLIVLLVLFVDIARQYRIMEDGVRENSLWSVYQLDREVRQLSHSLATVQNQNQDVRLLDELSLRYDILYSRVSLLDQAKFGSYFSGDDKIRGYIASVTSGVKDVQPIFDAYAAGTPPTVAQLEELEGAMVGMGRVAEDFLLYTNTRVSHERAESRATILNLERTSTVMLTLLMVSVVFLVITLNRQLRSVRQSSHELQVMATQLSEAYEAADAGNRAKSQFMATMGHEIRTPLNAILGMSELLEL
;
A
#
# COMPACT_ATOMS: atom_id res chain seq x y z
N MET A 1 23.22 -1.19 49.56
CA MET A 1 22.71 -0.28 48.47
C MET A 1 22.52 -1.00 47.12
N THR A 2 22.11 -2.29 47.09
CA THR A 2 22.14 -3.15 45.89
C THR A 2 20.77 -3.41 45.21
N GLY A 3 19.65 -2.98 45.82
CA GLY A 3 18.33 -3.30 45.29
C GLY A 3 17.71 -2.26 44.30
N ALA A 4 18.14 -1.00 44.38
CA ALA A 4 17.54 0.07 43.57
C ALA A 4 18.14 0.17 42.15
N THR A 5 19.40 -0.22 41.97
CA THR A 5 20.08 -0.21 40.66
C THR A 5 19.63 -1.39 39.77
N ALA A 6 19.42 -2.56 40.32
CA ALA A 6 18.94 -3.76 39.59
C ALA A 6 17.53 -3.55 39.02
N ARG A 7 16.66 -2.84 39.73
CA ARG A 7 15.29 -2.52 39.26
C ARG A 7 15.24 -1.50 38.10
N LYS A 8 16.19 -0.59 38.02
CA LYS A 8 16.30 0.37 36.90
C LYS A 8 16.77 -0.28 35.58
N PHE A 9 17.65 -1.28 35.68
CA PHE A 9 18.15 -2.01 34.51
C PHE A 9 17.10 -2.95 33.91
N ALA A 10 16.28 -3.62 34.71
CA ALA A 10 15.20 -4.48 34.24
C ALA A 10 14.09 -3.68 33.50
N GLY A 11 13.76 -2.45 33.93
CA GLY A 11 12.75 -1.62 33.30
C GLY A 11 13.14 -1.07 31.92
N GLY A 12 14.43 -0.80 31.68
CA GLY A 12 14.90 -0.27 30.39
C GLY A 12 14.87 -1.29 29.25
N GLY A 13 15.16 -2.56 29.55
CA GLY A 13 15.12 -3.66 28.57
C GLY A 13 13.69 -3.98 28.12
N THR A 14 12.76 -4.02 29.07
CA THR A 14 11.34 -4.28 28.77
C THR A 14 10.72 -3.15 27.92
N VAL A 15 11.02 -1.89 28.21
CA VAL A 15 10.55 -0.74 27.42
C VAL A 15 11.09 -0.79 25.98
N ALA A 16 12.39 -1.07 25.80
CA ALA A 16 12.98 -1.20 24.48
C ALA A 16 12.36 -2.36 23.69
N PHE A 17 12.14 -3.51 24.33
CA PHE A 17 11.51 -4.67 23.71
C PHE A 17 10.06 -4.37 23.28
N VAL A 18 9.24 -3.76 24.15
CA VAL A 18 7.87 -3.35 23.81
C VAL A 18 7.88 -2.38 22.64
N LEU A 19 8.77 -1.39 22.63
CA LEU A 19 8.86 -0.41 21.56
C LEU A 19 9.27 -1.05 20.23
N GLN A 20 10.19 -2.00 20.27
CA GLN A 20 10.62 -2.76 19.08
C GLN A 20 9.48 -3.61 18.52
N THR A 21 8.71 -4.26 19.39
CA THR A 21 7.53 -5.04 18.99
C THR A 21 6.45 -4.14 18.37
N VAL A 22 6.16 -2.99 18.98
CA VAL A 22 5.20 -2.01 18.45
C VAL A 22 5.64 -1.49 17.09
N SER A 23 6.93 -1.13 16.94
CA SER A 23 7.47 -0.67 15.65
C SER A 23 7.38 -1.75 14.56
N ALA A 24 7.64 -3.01 14.90
CA ALA A 24 7.51 -4.12 13.96
C ALA A 24 6.06 -4.35 13.53
N VAL A 25 5.11 -4.28 14.46
CA VAL A 25 3.68 -4.40 14.15
C VAL A 25 3.22 -3.25 13.25
N LEU A 26 3.60 -2.01 13.57
CA LEU A 26 3.28 -0.84 12.74
C LEU A 26 3.85 -0.96 11.31
N LEU A 27 5.06 -1.49 11.18
CA LEU A 27 5.69 -1.72 9.87
C LEU A 27 4.91 -2.75 9.04
N ILE A 28 4.48 -3.86 9.67
CA ILE A 28 3.68 -4.89 9.01
C ILE A 28 2.34 -4.32 8.54
N VAL A 29 1.65 -3.56 9.40
CA VAL A 29 0.37 -2.91 9.04
C VAL A 29 0.56 -1.94 7.89
N LEU A 30 1.62 -1.13 7.91
CA LEU A 30 1.94 -0.20 6.84
C LEU A 30 2.20 -0.92 5.51
N LEU A 31 2.89 -2.06 5.54
CA LEU A 31 3.16 -2.87 4.36
C LEU A 31 1.87 -3.46 3.76
N VAL A 32 0.94 -3.92 4.60
CA VAL A 32 -0.38 -4.40 4.17
C VAL A 32 -1.18 -3.27 3.50
N LEU A 33 -1.23 -2.09 4.14
CA LEU A 33 -1.90 -0.90 3.58
C LEU A 33 -1.28 -0.48 2.24
N PHE A 34 0.04 -0.53 2.10
CA PHE A 34 0.72 -0.22 0.85
C PHE A 34 0.34 -1.20 -0.27
N VAL A 35 0.25 -2.50 0.04
CA VAL A 35 -0.19 -3.52 -0.92
C VAL A 35 -1.64 -3.28 -1.34
N ASP A 36 -2.53 -2.91 -0.41
CA ASP A 36 -3.92 -2.60 -0.71
C ASP A 36 -4.06 -1.36 -1.60
N ILE A 37 -3.33 -0.30 -1.30
CA ILE A 37 -3.28 0.90 -2.15
C ILE A 37 -2.79 0.54 -3.55
N ALA A 38 -1.69 -0.21 -3.66
CA ALA A 38 -1.13 -0.61 -4.95
C ALA A 38 -2.09 -1.51 -5.76
N ARG A 39 -2.90 -2.34 -5.10
CA ARG A 39 -3.97 -3.13 -5.75
C ARG A 39 -5.08 -2.24 -6.28
N GLN A 40 -5.53 -1.26 -5.49
CA GLN A 40 -6.60 -0.36 -5.90
C GLN A 40 -6.18 0.56 -7.06
N TYR A 41 -4.94 1.05 -7.05
CA TYR A 41 -4.41 1.80 -8.19
C TYR A 41 -4.42 0.97 -9.47
N ARG A 42 -4.02 -0.30 -9.42
CA ARG A 42 -4.09 -1.20 -10.62
C ARG A 42 -5.50 -1.39 -11.14
N ILE A 43 -6.49 -1.53 -10.27
CA ILE A 43 -7.90 -1.67 -10.65
C ILE A 43 -8.43 -0.37 -11.31
N MET A 44 -7.94 0.80 -10.90
CA MET A 44 -8.30 2.08 -11.52
C MET A 44 -7.64 2.30 -12.88
N GLU A 45 -6.46 1.76 -13.11
CA GLU A 45 -5.68 1.87 -14.35
C GLU A 45 -6.23 0.98 -15.49
N ASP A 46 -7.10 0.03 -15.18
CA ASP A 46 -7.78 -0.78 -16.18
C ASP A 46 -8.67 0.11 -17.05
N GLY A 47 -8.14 0.51 -18.22
CA GLY A 47 -8.77 1.38 -19.21
C GLY A 47 -10.08 0.84 -19.81
N VAL A 48 -10.58 -0.29 -19.33
CA VAL A 48 -11.87 -0.88 -19.69
C VAL A 48 -13.04 0.07 -19.41
N ARG A 49 -12.96 0.84 -18.30
CA ARG A 49 -13.99 1.81 -17.91
C ARG A 49 -14.09 2.99 -18.85
N GLU A 50 -12.96 3.56 -19.27
CA GLU A 50 -12.92 4.66 -20.22
C GLU A 50 -13.35 4.20 -21.61
N ASN A 51 -12.91 3.01 -22.02
CA ASN A 51 -13.32 2.41 -23.29
C ASN A 51 -14.83 2.12 -23.32
N SER A 52 -15.43 1.71 -22.21
CA SER A 52 -16.86 1.44 -22.13
C SER A 52 -17.71 2.69 -22.26
N LEU A 53 -17.39 3.76 -21.52
CA LEU A 53 -18.07 5.05 -21.65
C LEU A 53 -17.89 5.64 -23.05
N TRP A 54 -16.68 5.54 -23.59
CA TRP A 54 -16.37 5.97 -24.95
C TRP A 54 -17.20 5.23 -26.02
N SER A 55 -17.41 3.93 -25.85
CA SER A 55 -18.23 3.12 -26.76
C SER A 55 -19.69 3.56 -26.75
N VAL A 56 -20.26 3.87 -25.58
CA VAL A 56 -21.63 4.39 -25.47
C VAL A 56 -21.73 5.81 -26.05
N TYR A 57 -20.74 6.65 -25.82
CA TYR A 57 -20.68 7.98 -26.41
C TYR A 57 -20.63 7.92 -27.95
N GLN A 58 -19.84 7.01 -28.51
CA GLN A 58 -19.79 6.80 -29.94
C GLN A 58 -21.13 6.30 -30.50
N LEU A 59 -21.80 5.40 -29.76
CA LEU A 59 -23.13 4.95 -30.14
C LEU A 59 -24.13 6.13 -30.27
N ASP A 60 -24.24 6.94 -29.22
CA ASP A 60 -25.13 8.12 -29.21
C ASP A 60 -24.80 9.08 -30.38
N ARG A 61 -23.52 9.31 -30.62
CA ARG A 61 -23.05 10.14 -31.72
C ARG A 61 -23.46 9.55 -33.07
N GLU A 62 -23.29 8.26 -33.33
CA GLU A 62 -23.65 7.67 -34.63
C GLU A 62 -25.17 7.64 -34.84
N VAL A 63 -25.97 7.43 -33.80
CA VAL A 63 -27.44 7.56 -33.88
C VAL A 63 -27.82 8.98 -34.28
N ARG A 64 -27.24 10.03 -33.69
CA ARG A 64 -27.48 11.43 -34.06
C ARG A 64 -27.03 11.76 -35.48
N GLN A 65 -25.88 11.21 -35.91
CA GLN A 65 -25.39 11.39 -37.27
C GLN A 65 -26.29 10.73 -38.30
N LEU A 66 -26.78 9.51 -38.03
CA LEU A 66 -27.73 8.82 -38.89
C LEU A 66 -29.05 9.60 -39.01
N SER A 67 -29.56 10.10 -37.87
CA SER A 67 -30.77 10.95 -37.86
C SER A 67 -30.58 12.23 -38.67
N HIS A 68 -29.40 12.87 -38.59
CA HIS A 68 -29.08 14.05 -39.34
C HIS A 68 -28.99 13.78 -40.86
N SER A 69 -28.31 12.68 -41.24
CA SER A 69 -28.25 12.26 -42.67
C SER A 69 -29.64 11.94 -43.23
N LEU A 70 -30.51 11.29 -42.42
CA LEU A 70 -31.90 11.02 -42.81
C LEU A 70 -32.69 12.31 -43.07
N ALA A 71 -32.63 13.28 -42.17
CA ALA A 71 -33.27 14.55 -42.33
C ALA A 71 -32.78 15.31 -43.59
N THR A 72 -31.49 15.15 -43.94
CA THR A 72 -30.90 15.73 -45.13
C THR A 72 -31.47 15.08 -46.42
N VAL A 73 -31.59 13.72 -46.44
CA VAL A 73 -32.20 12.95 -47.54
C VAL A 73 -33.65 13.39 -47.78
N GLN A 74 -34.44 13.53 -46.72
CA GLN A 74 -35.84 13.93 -46.79
C GLN A 74 -35.99 15.37 -47.35
N ASN A 75 -35.10 16.29 -47.02
CA ASN A 75 -35.15 17.68 -47.43
C ASN A 75 -34.62 17.93 -48.87
N GLN A 76 -33.83 17.03 -49.46
CA GLN A 76 -33.12 17.23 -50.74
C GLN A 76 -33.51 16.22 -51.82
N ASN A 77 -34.77 15.84 -51.90
CA ASN A 77 -35.35 14.98 -52.95
C ASN A 77 -34.63 13.63 -53.18
N GLN A 78 -34.14 12.99 -52.15
CA GLN A 78 -33.56 11.64 -52.23
C GLN A 78 -32.40 11.50 -53.25
N ASP A 79 -31.48 12.48 -53.30
CA ASP A 79 -30.25 12.33 -54.10
C ASP A 79 -29.53 11.03 -53.74
N VAL A 80 -29.12 10.28 -54.77
CA VAL A 80 -28.41 8.98 -54.62
C VAL A 80 -27.18 9.10 -53.71
N ARG A 81 -26.44 10.19 -53.82
CA ARG A 81 -25.26 10.43 -52.96
C ARG A 81 -25.62 10.52 -51.47
N LEU A 82 -26.76 11.13 -51.16
CA LEU A 82 -27.23 11.27 -49.77
C LEU A 82 -27.78 9.94 -49.26
N LEU A 83 -28.35 9.11 -50.11
CA LEU A 83 -28.77 7.75 -49.76
C LEU A 83 -27.55 6.84 -49.51
N ASP A 84 -26.48 6.99 -50.30
CA ASP A 84 -25.22 6.28 -50.07
C ASP A 84 -24.57 6.68 -48.72
N GLU A 85 -24.59 7.99 -48.39
CA GLU A 85 -24.10 8.46 -47.09
C GLU A 85 -24.96 7.93 -45.92
N LEU A 86 -26.28 7.92 -46.08
CA LEU A 86 -27.23 7.40 -45.12
C LEU A 86 -26.97 5.90 -44.86
N SER A 87 -26.77 5.10 -45.93
CA SER A 87 -26.42 3.68 -45.83
C SER A 87 -25.08 3.46 -45.12
N LEU A 88 -24.06 4.26 -45.48
CA LEU A 88 -22.78 4.19 -44.80
C LEU A 88 -22.89 4.51 -43.28
N ARG A 89 -23.70 5.51 -42.91
CA ARG A 89 -23.95 5.84 -41.51
C ARG A 89 -24.63 4.71 -40.74
N TYR A 90 -25.57 4.04 -41.41
CA TYR A 90 -26.21 2.86 -40.85
C TYR A 90 -25.22 1.72 -40.64
N ASP A 91 -24.33 1.41 -41.57
CA ASP A 91 -23.31 0.37 -41.44
C ASP A 91 -22.36 0.65 -40.27
N ILE A 92 -21.98 1.92 -40.11
CA ILE A 92 -21.15 2.35 -38.97
C ILE A 92 -21.90 2.13 -37.66
N LEU A 93 -23.19 2.54 -37.59
CA LEU A 93 -24.02 2.35 -36.38
C LEU A 93 -24.17 0.84 -36.07
N TYR A 94 -24.49 0.01 -37.09
CA TYR A 94 -24.61 -1.43 -36.95
C TYR A 94 -23.31 -2.06 -36.36
N SER A 95 -22.18 -1.66 -36.92
CA SER A 95 -20.85 -2.10 -36.41
C SER A 95 -20.63 -1.68 -34.95
N ARG A 96 -21.02 -0.45 -34.55
CA ARG A 96 -20.88 0.04 -33.16
C ARG A 96 -21.76 -0.75 -32.20
N VAL A 97 -23.01 -1.03 -32.58
CA VAL A 97 -23.93 -1.85 -31.77
C VAL A 97 -23.39 -3.26 -31.60
N SER A 98 -22.87 -3.87 -32.67
CA SER A 98 -22.25 -5.20 -32.62
C SER A 98 -21.03 -5.27 -31.67
N LEU A 99 -20.25 -4.18 -31.58
CA LEU A 99 -19.12 -4.07 -30.64
C LEU A 99 -19.57 -4.00 -29.16
N LEU A 100 -20.73 -3.41 -28.88
CA LEU A 100 -21.29 -3.36 -27.53
C LEU A 100 -21.74 -4.75 -27.02
N ASP A 101 -22.16 -5.62 -27.93
CA ASP A 101 -22.58 -6.99 -27.60
C ASP A 101 -21.36 -7.94 -27.37
N GLN A 102 -20.15 -7.49 -27.73
CA GLN A 102 -18.94 -8.29 -27.55
C GLN A 102 -18.50 -8.40 -26.09
N ALA A 103 -17.85 -9.53 -25.73
CA ALA A 103 -17.54 -9.98 -24.38
C ALA A 103 -16.82 -8.96 -23.46
N LYS A 104 -16.06 -8.00 -24.00
CA LYS A 104 -15.30 -7.02 -23.18
C LYS A 104 -16.20 -5.95 -22.58
N PHE A 105 -17.18 -5.42 -23.33
CA PHE A 105 -18.13 -4.45 -22.82
C PHE A 105 -19.14 -5.13 -21.89
N GLY A 106 -19.69 -6.26 -22.32
CA GLY A 106 -20.64 -7.05 -21.55
C GLY A 106 -20.10 -7.57 -20.23
N SER A 107 -18.80 -7.91 -20.15
CA SER A 107 -18.19 -8.42 -18.91
C SER A 107 -18.09 -7.34 -17.82
N TYR A 108 -17.83 -6.09 -18.17
CA TYR A 108 -17.74 -4.99 -17.20
C TYR A 108 -19.12 -4.65 -16.60
N PHE A 109 -20.17 -4.68 -17.42
CA PHE A 109 -21.54 -4.37 -17.00
C PHE A 109 -22.42 -5.60 -16.82
N SER A 110 -21.86 -6.80 -16.75
CA SER A 110 -22.59 -8.08 -16.71
C SER A 110 -23.61 -8.20 -15.56
N GLY A 111 -23.40 -7.44 -14.47
CA GLY A 111 -24.31 -7.37 -13.34
C GLY A 111 -25.38 -6.27 -13.43
N ASP A 112 -25.40 -5.44 -14.47
CA ASP A 112 -26.32 -4.31 -14.58
C ASP A 112 -27.44 -4.58 -15.59
N ASP A 113 -28.63 -4.91 -15.08
CA ASP A 113 -29.80 -5.24 -15.88
C ASP A 113 -30.28 -4.07 -16.76
N LYS A 114 -30.10 -2.82 -16.29
CA LYS A 114 -30.48 -1.64 -17.07
C LYS A 114 -29.59 -1.46 -18.28
N ILE A 115 -28.28 -1.62 -18.13
CA ILE A 115 -27.34 -1.54 -19.26
C ILE A 115 -27.63 -2.64 -20.27
N ARG A 116 -27.92 -3.87 -19.83
CA ARG A 116 -28.36 -4.94 -20.73
C ARG A 116 -29.66 -4.59 -21.47
N GLY A 117 -30.60 -3.98 -20.78
CA GLY A 117 -31.83 -3.49 -21.37
C GLY A 117 -31.60 -2.45 -22.45
N TYR A 118 -30.72 -1.46 -22.21
CA TYR A 118 -30.37 -0.45 -23.22
C TYR A 118 -29.69 -1.08 -24.44
N ILE A 119 -28.72 -1.99 -24.24
CA ILE A 119 -28.04 -2.68 -25.35
C ILE A 119 -29.05 -3.49 -26.17
N ALA A 120 -29.93 -4.25 -25.52
CA ALA A 120 -30.98 -5.00 -26.21
C ALA A 120 -31.92 -4.11 -27.02
N SER A 121 -32.37 -2.97 -26.46
CA SER A 121 -33.25 -2.03 -27.10
C SER A 121 -32.60 -1.40 -28.34
N VAL A 122 -31.34 -0.96 -28.23
CA VAL A 122 -30.62 -0.37 -29.39
C VAL A 122 -30.35 -1.44 -30.43
N THR A 123 -29.96 -2.66 -30.02
CA THR A 123 -29.74 -3.76 -30.96
C THR A 123 -31.00 -4.14 -31.72
N SER A 124 -32.17 -4.19 -31.06
CA SER A 124 -33.45 -4.40 -31.72
C SER A 124 -33.75 -3.29 -32.69
N GLY A 125 -33.65 -2.02 -32.26
CA GLY A 125 -33.96 -0.87 -33.13
C GLY A 125 -33.11 -0.80 -34.40
N VAL A 126 -31.83 -1.18 -34.31
CA VAL A 126 -30.94 -1.26 -35.49
C VAL A 126 -31.32 -2.41 -36.41
N LYS A 127 -31.73 -3.55 -35.87
CA LYS A 127 -32.19 -4.72 -36.64
C LYS A 127 -33.56 -4.47 -37.31
N ASP A 128 -34.45 -3.76 -36.64
CA ASP A 128 -35.79 -3.48 -37.17
C ASP A 128 -35.74 -2.65 -38.43
N VAL A 129 -34.75 -1.77 -38.57
CA VAL A 129 -34.57 -0.92 -39.79
C VAL A 129 -33.63 -1.56 -40.82
N GLN A 130 -32.95 -2.65 -40.50
CA GLN A 130 -32.03 -3.34 -41.41
C GLN A 130 -32.65 -3.67 -42.78
N PRO A 131 -33.87 -4.18 -42.89
CA PRO A 131 -34.46 -4.54 -44.20
C PRO A 131 -34.50 -3.37 -45.19
N ILE A 132 -34.63 -2.12 -44.71
CA ILE A 132 -34.65 -0.93 -45.57
C ILE A 132 -33.27 -0.76 -46.22
N PHE A 133 -32.21 -0.91 -45.47
CA PHE A 133 -30.83 -0.77 -45.95
C PHE A 133 -30.38 -1.97 -46.81
N ASP A 134 -30.83 -3.18 -46.48
CA ASP A 134 -30.59 -4.38 -47.29
C ASP A 134 -31.25 -4.28 -48.66
N ALA A 135 -32.49 -3.73 -48.75
CA ALA A 135 -33.17 -3.46 -49.99
C ALA A 135 -32.46 -2.39 -50.83
N TYR A 136 -31.95 -1.33 -50.18
CA TYR A 136 -31.16 -0.29 -50.86
C TYR A 136 -29.86 -0.87 -51.44
N ALA A 137 -29.14 -1.68 -50.68
CA ALA A 137 -27.93 -2.38 -51.14
C ALA A 137 -28.20 -3.32 -52.31
N ALA A 138 -29.42 -3.87 -52.40
CA ALA A 138 -29.88 -4.68 -53.54
C ALA A 138 -30.35 -3.81 -54.75
N GLY A 139 -30.22 -2.48 -54.69
CA GLY A 139 -30.55 -1.55 -55.78
C GLY A 139 -31.97 -1.02 -55.74
N THR A 140 -32.72 -1.18 -54.66
CA THR A 140 -34.09 -0.68 -54.50
C THR A 140 -34.08 0.55 -53.56
N PRO A 141 -34.28 1.78 -54.05
CA PRO A 141 -34.27 2.95 -53.20
C PRO A 141 -35.45 2.95 -52.22
N PRO A 142 -35.28 3.47 -51.00
CA PRO A 142 -36.33 3.51 -50.00
C PRO A 142 -37.48 4.43 -50.43
N THR A 143 -38.68 4.01 -50.11
CA THR A 143 -39.90 4.82 -50.35
C THR A 143 -40.04 5.92 -49.29
N VAL A 144 -40.86 6.94 -49.54
CA VAL A 144 -41.15 8.00 -48.57
C VAL A 144 -41.68 7.42 -47.25
N ALA A 145 -42.59 6.46 -47.33
CA ALA A 145 -43.14 5.78 -46.15
C ALA A 145 -42.05 5.04 -45.30
N GLN A 146 -41.08 4.41 -45.98
CA GLN A 146 -39.94 3.77 -45.28
C GLN A 146 -38.99 4.78 -44.65
N LEU A 147 -38.82 5.96 -45.25
CA LEU A 147 -38.03 7.05 -44.65
C LEU A 147 -38.73 7.66 -43.42
N GLU A 148 -40.08 7.78 -43.46
CA GLU A 148 -40.88 8.20 -42.29
C GLU A 148 -40.83 7.12 -41.15
N GLU A 149 -40.92 5.85 -41.50
CA GLU A 149 -40.73 4.74 -40.53
C GLU A 149 -39.33 4.79 -39.90
N LEU A 150 -38.29 5.00 -40.72
CA LEU A 150 -36.91 5.15 -40.26
C LEU A 150 -36.77 6.36 -39.34
N GLU A 151 -37.41 7.48 -39.63
CA GLU A 151 -37.40 8.67 -38.75
C GLU A 151 -38.02 8.36 -37.39
N GLY A 152 -39.17 7.72 -37.36
CA GLY A 152 -39.80 7.26 -36.10
C GLY A 152 -38.90 6.34 -35.28
N ALA A 153 -38.24 5.39 -35.94
CA ALA A 153 -37.27 4.50 -35.30
C ALA A 153 -36.05 5.26 -34.74
N MET A 154 -35.52 6.23 -35.50
CA MET A 154 -34.38 7.08 -35.09
C MET A 154 -34.71 7.94 -33.86
N VAL A 155 -35.90 8.52 -33.79
CA VAL A 155 -36.35 9.30 -32.62
C VAL A 155 -36.41 8.41 -31.38
N GLY A 156 -36.93 7.18 -31.51
CA GLY A 156 -36.95 6.19 -30.44
C GLY A 156 -35.55 5.80 -29.99
N MET A 157 -34.69 5.45 -30.93
CA MET A 157 -33.32 5.03 -30.71
C MET A 157 -32.46 6.16 -30.11
N GLY A 158 -32.68 7.40 -30.54
CA GLY A 158 -32.01 8.59 -30.00
C GLY A 158 -32.27 8.78 -28.51
N ARG A 159 -33.51 8.62 -28.05
CA ARG A 159 -33.85 8.69 -26.63
C ARG A 159 -33.16 7.57 -25.83
N VAL A 160 -33.21 6.34 -26.33
CA VAL A 160 -32.60 5.20 -25.68
C VAL A 160 -31.08 5.38 -25.60
N ALA A 161 -30.44 5.86 -26.67
CA ALA A 161 -28.98 6.11 -26.68
C ALA A 161 -28.58 7.23 -25.72
N GLU A 162 -29.37 8.29 -25.63
CA GLU A 162 -29.15 9.39 -24.67
C GLU A 162 -29.32 8.92 -23.23
N ASP A 163 -30.39 8.20 -22.91
CA ASP A 163 -30.63 7.64 -21.58
C ASP A 163 -29.52 6.64 -21.20
N PHE A 164 -29.08 5.84 -22.14
CA PHE A 164 -27.96 4.91 -21.96
C PHE A 164 -26.66 5.66 -21.64
N LEU A 165 -26.35 6.73 -22.38
CA LEU A 165 -25.18 7.57 -22.15
C LEU A 165 -25.22 8.23 -20.77
N LEU A 166 -26.36 8.84 -20.41
CA LEU A 166 -26.54 9.50 -19.11
C LEU A 166 -26.41 8.50 -17.95
N TYR A 167 -27.05 7.34 -18.09
CA TYR A 167 -26.98 6.29 -17.08
C TYR A 167 -25.55 5.77 -16.89
N THR A 168 -24.88 5.44 -17.99
CA THR A 168 -23.50 4.93 -17.95
C THR A 168 -22.53 5.97 -17.38
N ASN A 169 -22.67 7.24 -17.78
CA ASN A 169 -21.84 8.32 -17.25
C ASN A 169 -22.05 8.52 -15.75
N THR A 170 -23.30 8.49 -15.28
CA THR A 170 -23.62 8.61 -13.86
C THR A 170 -23.05 7.43 -13.08
N ARG A 171 -23.20 6.22 -13.58
CA ARG A 171 -22.69 5.00 -12.96
C ARG A 171 -21.18 5.00 -12.84
N VAL A 172 -20.47 5.28 -13.93
CA VAL A 172 -18.99 5.37 -13.94
C VAL A 172 -18.50 6.51 -13.04
N SER A 173 -19.17 7.64 -13.02
CA SER A 173 -18.82 8.77 -12.15
C SER A 173 -18.98 8.44 -10.67
N HIS A 174 -20.06 7.73 -10.30
CA HIS A 174 -20.30 7.29 -8.94
C HIS A 174 -19.23 6.30 -8.47
N GLU A 175 -18.92 5.30 -9.30
CA GLU A 175 -17.85 4.33 -8.99
C GLU A 175 -16.46 4.98 -8.87
N ARG A 176 -16.17 5.99 -9.70
CA ARG A 176 -14.94 6.80 -9.57
C ARG A 176 -14.89 7.56 -8.24
N ALA A 177 -16.01 8.15 -7.83
CA ALA A 177 -16.11 8.88 -6.58
C ALA A 177 -15.90 7.96 -5.36
N GLU A 178 -16.53 6.79 -5.35
CA GLU A 178 -16.37 5.78 -4.28
C GLU A 178 -14.93 5.25 -4.22
N SER A 179 -14.35 4.91 -5.37
CA SER A 179 -12.95 4.45 -5.44
C SER A 179 -11.99 5.53 -4.93
N ARG A 180 -12.21 6.78 -5.32
CA ARG A 180 -11.40 7.92 -4.85
C ARG A 180 -11.53 8.13 -3.35
N ALA A 181 -12.74 8.05 -2.80
CA ALA A 181 -12.97 8.17 -1.36
C ALA A 181 -12.25 7.07 -0.57
N THR A 182 -12.28 5.84 -1.08
CA THR A 182 -11.57 4.71 -0.48
C THR A 182 -10.06 4.91 -0.49
N ILE A 183 -9.48 5.35 -1.61
CA ILE A 183 -8.05 5.64 -1.72
C ILE A 183 -7.64 6.74 -0.76
N LEU A 184 -8.39 7.85 -0.69
CA LEU A 184 -8.09 8.95 0.24
C LEU A 184 -8.14 8.51 1.71
N ASN A 185 -9.06 7.62 2.06
CA ASN A 185 -9.12 7.05 3.41
C ASN A 185 -7.91 6.14 3.71
N LEU A 186 -7.51 5.30 2.76
CA LEU A 186 -6.32 4.46 2.90
C LEU A 186 -5.04 5.31 2.99
N GLU A 187 -4.92 6.33 2.17
CA GLU A 187 -3.79 7.27 2.18
C GLU A 187 -3.69 8.02 3.51
N ARG A 188 -4.83 8.51 4.04
CA ARG A 188 -4.89 9.16 5.36
C ARG A 188 -4.47 8.19 6.47
N THR A 189 -4.99 6.98 6.45
CA THR A 189 -4.65 5.94 7.44
C THR A 189 -3.17 5.58 7.39
N SER A 190 -2.62 5.42 6.18
CA SER A 190 -1.19 5.14 5.97
C SER A 190 -0.31 6.28 6.47
N THR A 191 -0.70 7.54 6.25
CA THR A 191 0.03 8.71 6.75
C THR A 191 0.07 8.75 8.27
N VAL A 192 -1.05 8.48 8.93
CA VAL A 192 -1.10 8.39 10.40
C VAL A 192 -0.20 7.27 10.92
N MET A 193 -0.27 6.07 10.32
CA MET A 193 0.56 4.93 10.70
C MET A 193 2.05 5.20 10.50
N LEU A 194 2.43 5.84 9.39
CA LEU A 194 3.81 6.24 9.11
C LEU A 194 4.32 7.24 10.16
N THR A 195 3.51 8.20 10.53
CA THR A 195 3.86 9.19 11.57
C THR A 195 4.06 8.51 12.93
N LEU A 196 3.17 7.59 13.31
CA LEU A 196 3.32 6.80 14.54
C LEU A 196 4.57 5.93 14.53
N LEU A 197 4.87 5.29 13.39
CA LEU A 197 6.10 4.52 13.22
C LEU A 197 7.34 5.39 13.39
N MET A 198 7.36 6.58 12.78
CA MET A 198 8.48 7.52 12.90
C MET A 198 8.70 7.95 14.35
N VAL A 199 7.63 8.32 15.06
CA VAL A 199 7.70 8.67 16.48
C VAL A 199 8.23 7.49 17.33
N SER A 200 7.73 6.28 17.07
CA SER A 200 8.17 5.07 17.76
C SER A 200 9.66 4.78 17.55
N VAL A 201 10.16 4.91 16.32
CA VAL A 201 11.57 4.70 15.99
C VAL A 201 12.46 5.77 16.66
N VAL A 202 12.07 7.03 16.62
CA VAL A 202 12.81 8.11 17.31
C VAL A 202 12.91 7.83 18.81
N PHE A 203 11.81 7.42 19.43
CA PHE A 203 11.80 7.08 20.84
C PHE A 203 12.66 5.84 21.15
N LEU A 204 12.65 4.84 20.26
CA LEU A 204 13.53 3.67 20.37
C LEU A 204 15.01 4.06 20.33
N VAL A 205 15.41 4.92 19.39
CA VAL A 205 16.78 5.41 19.25
C VAL A 205 17.22 6.18 20.51
N ILE A 206 16.35 7.03 21.04
CA ILE A 206 16.63 7.77 22.29
C ILE A 206 16.83 6.80 23.47
N THR A 207 15.96 5.79 23.59
CA THR A 207 16.03 4.79 24.66
C THR A 207 17.31 3.95 24.54
N LEU A 208 17.66 3.52 23.34
CA LEU A 208 18.86 2.73 23.07
C LEU A 208 20.13 3.54 23.40
N ASN A 209 20.19 4.80 22.99
CA ASN A 209 21.30 5.69 23.29
C ASN A 209 21.46 5.92 24.81
N ARG A 210 20.36 6.05 25.56
CA ARG A 210 20.41 6.14 27.03
C ARG A 210 20.93 4.86 27.64
N GLN A 211 20.53 3.70 27.18
CA GLN A 211 21.01 2.40 27.67
C GLN A 211 22.50 2.23 27.39
N LEU A 212 22.96 2.53 26.18
CA LEU A 212 24.37 2.46 25.79
C LEU A 212 25.24 3.35 26.66
N ARG A 213 24.81 4.57 26.97
CA ARG A 213 25.53 5.48 27.89
C ARG A 213 25.62 4.89 29.31
N SER A 214 24.52 4.32 29.84
CA SER A 214 24.50 3.69 31.14
C SER A 214 25.43 2.48 31.23
N VAL A 215 25.44 1.61 30.21
CA VAL A 215 26.32 0.45 30.13
C VAL A 215 27.79 0.89 30.07
N ARG A 216 28.13 1.87 29.27
CA ARG A 216 29.51 2.41 29.19
C ARG A 216 29.98 2.97 30.52
N GLN A 217 29.12 3.70 31.22
CA GLN A 217 29.44 4.25 32.53
C GLN A 217 29.67 3.15 33.56
N SER A 218 28.80 2.13 33.63
CA SER A 218 28.98 0.99 34.54
C SER A 218 30.23 0.18 34.20
N SER A 219 30.56 0.01 32.93
CA SER A 219 31.79 -0.65 32.49
C SER A 219 33.04 0.12 32.94
N HIS A 220 33.02 1.43 32.87
CA HIS A 220 34.10 2.28 33.32
C HIS A 220 34.29 2.19 34.86
N GLU A 221 33.17 2.26 35.62
CA GLU A 221 33.19 2.10 37.09
C GLU A 221 33.75 0.75 37.50
N LEU A 222 33.34 -0.34 36.82
CA LEU A 222 33.88 -1.68 37.08
C LEU A 222 35.39 -1.77 36.79
N GLN A 223 35.85 -1.12 35.73
CA GLN A 223 37.27 -1.09 35.37
C GLN A 223 38.11 -0.35 36.41
N VAL A 224 37.62 0.80 36.91
CA VAL A 224 38.26 1.55 38.01
C VAL A 224 38.31 0.71 39.29
N MET A 225 37.18 0.06 39.66
CA MET A 225 37.15 -0.81 40.83
C MET A 225 38.11 -2.02 40.70
N ALA A 226 38.22 -2.62 39.53
CA ALA A 226 39.15 -3.72 39.26
C ALA A 226 40.59 -3.28 39.42
N THR A 227 40.96 -2.08 38.95
CA THR A 227 42.29 -1.51 39.10
C THR A 227 42.59 -1.24 40.58
N GLN A 228 41.67 -0.60 41.32
CA GLN A 228 41.83 -0.34 42.77
C GLN A 228 41.97 -1.65 43.59
N LEU A 229 41.20 -2.70 43.24
CA LEU A 229 41.28 -3.98 43.88
C LEU A 229 42.64 -4.64 43.62
N SER A 230 43.16 -4.55 42.38
CA SER A 230 44.49 -5.05 42.03
C SER A 230 45.60 -4.35 42.81
N GLU A 231 45.56 -3.03 42.90
CA GLU A 231 46.51 -2.24 43.69
C GLU A 231 46.47 -2.58 45.18
N ALA A 232 45.25 -2.72 45.76
CA ALA A 232 45.06 -3.13 47.13
C ALA A 232 45.60 -4.54 47.41
N TYR A 233 45.38 -5.46 46.45
CA TYR A 233 45.90 -6.83 46.55
C TYR A 233 47.44 -6.84 46.51
N GLU A 234 48.06 -6.11 45.61
CA GLU A 234 49.53 -5.99 45.53
C GLU A 234 50.13 -5.39 46.80
N ALA A 235 49.51 -4.35 47.37
CA ALA A 235 49.94 -3.74 48.62
C ALA A 235 49.81 -4.72 49.80
N ALA A 236 48.72 -5.49 49.86
CA ALA A 236 48.53 -6.54 50.90
C ALA A 236 49.52 -7.67 50.76
N ASP A 237 49.83 -8.11 49.54
CA ASP A 237 50.82 -9.15 49.28
C ASP A 237 52.26 -8.70 49.67
N ALA A 238 52.61 -7.48 49.28
CA ALA A 238 53.90 -6.89 49.70
C ALA A 238 54.00 -6.75 51.20
N GLY A 239 52.93 -6.31 51.92
CA GLY A 239 52.87 -6.27 53.37
C GLY A 239 53.01 -7.63 54.01
N ASN A 240 52.39 -8.66 53.45
CA ASN A 240 52.48 -10.04 53.94
C ASN A 240 53.86 -10.62 53.70
N ARG A 241 54.54 -10.37 52.62
CA ARG A 241 55.92 -10.74 52.35
C ARG A 241 56.86 -10.05 53.31
N ALA A 242 56.74 -8.74 53.55
CA ALA A 242 57.55 -8.02 54.54
C ALA A 242 57.36 -8.56 55.94
N LYS A 243 56.15 -8.89 56.40
CA LYS A 243 55.83 -9.52 57.66
C LYS A 243 56.48 -10.89 57.78
N SER A 244 56.42 -11.72 56.76
CA SER A 244 57.01 -13.03 56.71
C SER A 244 58.54 -12.96 56.83
N GLN A 245 59.16 -12.03 56.12
CA GLN A 245 60.60 -11.78 56.16
C GLN A 245 61.07 -11.27 57.55
N PHE A 246 60.28 -10.33 58.13
CA PHE A 246 60.54 -9.85 59.49
C PHE A 246 60.50 -10.96 60.53
N MET A 247 59.46 -11.82 60.45
CA MET A 247 59.33 -12.96 61.36
C MET A 247 60.47 -13.97 61.20
N ALA A 248 60.89 -14.24 59.92
CA ALA A 248 62.06 -15.13 59.72
C ALA A 248 63.35 -14.54 60.25
N THR A 249 63.62 -13.24 60.06
CA THR A 249 64.80 -12.54 60.57
C THR A 249 64.78 -12.48 62.11
N MET A 250 63.68 -12.09 62.72
CA MET A 250 63.50 -12.07 64.16
C MET A 250 63.66 -13.43 64.78
N GLY A 251 63.14 -14.47 64.15
CA GLY A 251 63.33 -15.86 64.63
C GLY A 251 64.80 -16.27 64.64
N HIS A 252 65.57 -15.77 63.66
CA HIS A 252 67.01 -16.02 63.62
C HIS A 252 67.76 -15.18 64.66
N GLU A 253 67.45 -13.89 64.76
CA GLU A 253 68.07 -12.99 65.75
C GLU A 253 67.76 -13.36 67.21
N ILE A 254 66.60 -13.94 67.50
CA ILE A 254 66.26 -14.46 68.86
C ILE A 254 66.90 -15.79 69.12
N ARG A 255 66.97 -16.69 68.12
CA ARG A 255 67.56 -18.04 68.32
C ARG A 255 69.05 -18.00 68.65
N THR A 256 69.79 -17.06 68.02
CA THR A 256 71.23 -16.89 68.20
C THR A 256 71.64 -16.56 69.68
N PRO A 257 71.09 -15.53 70.33
CA PRO A 257 71.42 -15.24 71.76
C PRO A 257 70.82 -16.34 72.70
N LEU A 258 69.67 -16.90 72.38
CA LEU A 258 69.03 -17.92 73.14
C LEU A 258 69.90 -19.19 73.18
N ASN A 259 70.45 -19.61 72.06
CA ASN A 259 71.40 -20.72 71.96
C ASN A 259 72.73 -20.43 72.70
N ALA A 260 73.21 -19.18 72.68
CA ALA A 260 74.39 -18.77 73.44
C ALA A 260 74.16 -18.82 74.96
N ILE A 261 72.97 -18.37 75.40
CA ILE A 261 72.59 -18.47 76.83
C ILE A 261 72.44 -19.92 77.27
N LEU A 262 71.76 -20.78 76.44
CA LEU A 262 71.64 -22.19 76.77
C LEU A 262 73.00 -22.92 76.81
N GLY A 263 73.88 -22.64 75.86
CA GLY A 263 75.18 -23.19 75.80
C GLY A 263 76.08 -22.74 76.99
N MET A 264 75.95 -21.49 77.47
CA MET A 264 76.60 -21.02 78.67
C MET A 264 76.03 -21.66 79.95
N SER A 265 74.74 -21.90 80.06
CA SER A 265 74.12 -22.54 81.18
C SER A 265 74.52 -24.01 81.26
N GLU A 266 74.66 -24.73 80.15
CA GLU A 266 75.19 -26.11 80.10
C GLU A 266 76.66 -26.19 80.53
N LEU A 267 77.45 -25.15 80.21
CA LEU A 267 78.85 -25.06 80.64
C LEU A 267 79.00 -24.73 82.14
N LEU A 268 78.01 -24.15 82.80
CA LEU A 268 77.99 -23.87 84.22
C LEU A 268 77.47 -25.03 85.08
N GLU A 269 76.87 -26.06 84.51
CA GLU A 269 76.42 -27.28 85.16
C GLU A 269 77.48 -28.43 85.13
N LEU A 270 78.58 -28.20 84.43
CA LEU A 270 79.79 -29.10 84.46
C LEU A 270 80.83 -28.64 85.45
#